data_09999f3b2c87fd07da0d9b329f2e54a1
#
_entry.id   09999f3b2c87fd07da0d9b329f2e54a1
#
_cell.length_a   1.000
_cell.length_b   1.000
_cell.length_c   1.000
_cell.angle_alpha   90.00
_cell.angle_beta   90.00
_cell.angle_gamma   90.00
#
_symmetry.space_group_name_H-M   'P 1'
#
loop_
_entity.id
_entity.type
_entity.pdbx_description
1 polymer ?
#
loop_
_entity_poly.entity_id
_entity_poly.type
_entity_poly.pdbx_seq_one_letter_code
_entity_poly.pdbx_strand_id
1 'polypeptide(L)'
;MISYQKKRLGDILIESGKLTEDKLKEALIIQKQVGKRLGEILVEQNFVTEEDIIEVLEKQLNIERVNLEIIRIDRRAIKMISENVCRKHLIVPYEIDDNTIKVAMADPLDIVAIDDVEISTGLNVRPYIAVKQSIQRAIDIYYSNQKVLSAAEELTKEVDEGNNLILDNIEEVDNLDNAPIIKMI
;
A
#
# COMPACT_ATOMS: atom_id res chain seq x y z
N MET A 1 -17.71 -6.49 -18.52
CA MET A 1 -18.23 -5.49 -17.55
C MET A 1 -18.87 -6.26 -16.41
N ILE A 2 -18.18 -6.40 -15.29
CA ILE A 2 -18.76 -6.98 -14.07
C ILE A 2 -19.58 -5.86 -13.45
N SER A 3 -20.89 -5.94 -13.55
CA SER A 3 -21.80 -5.01 -12.87
C SER A 3 -21.72 -5.31 -11.36
N TYR A 4 -20.88 -4.57 -10.65
CA TYR A 4 -20.94 -4.55 -9.19
C TYR A 4 -22.26 -3.90 -8.80
N GLN A 5 -23.28 -4.71 -8.58
CA GLN A 5 -24.46 -4.25 -7.83
C GLN A 5 -23.93 -3.72 -6.49
N LYS A 6 -24.17 -2.45 -6.20
CA LYS A 6 -23.76 -1.74 -4.98
C LYS A 6 -24.46 -2.31 -3.72
N LYS A 7 -24.27 -3.60 -3.43
CA LYS A 7 -24.72 -4.16 -2.16
C LYS A 7 -23.79 -3.67 -1.05
N ARG A 8 -24.37 -3.16 0.02
CA ARG A 8 -23.60 -2.74 1.20
C ARG A 8 -23.24 -3.96 2.04
N LEU A 9 -22.10 -3.92 2.74
CA LEU A 9 -21.65 -5.02 3.60
C LEU A 9 -22.74 -5.51 4.56
N GLY A 10 -23.49 -4.59 5.18
CA GLY A 10 -24.58 -4.94 6.09
C GLY A 10 -25.67 -5.77 5.43
N ASP A 11 -26.09 -5.38 4.22
CA ASP A 11 -27.15 -6.09 3.46
C ASP A 11 -26.67 -7.50 3.09
N ILE A 12 -25.42 -7.64 2.68
CA ILE A 12 -24.81 -8.93 2.32
C ILE A 12 -24.74 -9.86 3.53
N LEU A 13 -24.36 -9.34 4.71
CA LEU A 13 -24.29 -10.12 5.95
C LEU A 13 -25.69 -10.57 6.43
N ILE A 14 -26.73 -9.76 6.25
CA ILE A 14 -28.11 -10.14 6.56
C ILE A 14 -28.59 -11.22 5.58
N GLU A 15 -28.40 -11.04 4.28
CA GLU A 15 -28.77 -12.03 3.27
C GLU A 15 -28.10 -13.40 3.49
N SER A 16 -26.85 -13.40 4.00
CA SER A 16 -26.13 -14.63 4.35
C SER A 16 -26.53 -15.24 5.70
N GLY A 17 -27.40 -14.58 6.47
CA GLY A 17 -27.82 -15.03 7.79
C GLY A 17 -26.80 -14.87 8.90
N LYS A 18 -25.67 -14.17 8.63
CA LYS A 18 -24.61 -13.93 9.62
C LYS A 18 -24.91 -12.75 10.55
N LEU A 19 -25.80 -11.82 10.14
CA LEU A 19 -26.16 -10.63 10.89
C LEU A 19 -27.68 -10.44 10.91
N THR A 20 -28.23 -9.95 12.02
CA THR A 20 -29.63 -9.55 12.11
C THR A 20 -29.79 -8.05 11.83
N GLU A 21 -31.00 -7.64 11.40
CA GLU A 21 -31.30 -6.21 11.15
C GLU A 21 -31.10 -5.34 12.38
N ASP A 22 -31.45 -5.85 13.58
CA ASP A 22 -31.34 -5.09 14.82
C ASP A 22 -29.85 -4.82 15.18
N LYS A 23 -28.99 -5.83 15.05
CA LYS A 23 -27.55 -5.67 15.24
C LYS A 23 -26.94 -4.73 14.20
N LEU A 24 -27.41 -4.76 12.95
CA LEU A 24 -26.98 -3.80 11.94
C LEU A 24 -27.37 -2.37 12.31
N LYS A 25 -28.60 -2.14 12.77
CA LYS A 25 -29.06 -0.82 13.22
C LYS A 25 -28.21 -0.29 14.37
N GLU A 26 -27.92 -1.14 15.35
CA GLU A 26 -27.03 -0.80 16.47
C GLU A 26 -25.62 -0.41 15.99
N ALA A 27 -25.02 -1.23 15.15
CA ALA A 27 -23.70 -0.95 14.57
C ALA A 27 -23.65 0.37 13.78
N LEU A 28 -24.72 0.69 13.02
CA LEU A 28 -24.83 1.95 12.27
C LEU A 28 -24.96 3.17 13.18
N ILE A 29 -25.59 3.04 14.36
CA ILE A 29 -25.64 4.11 15.36
C ILE A 29 -24.23 4.37 15.91
N ILE A 30 -23.52 3.31 16.27
CA ILE A 30 -22.13 3.41 16.79
C ILE A 30 -21.24 4.02 15.69
N GLN A 31 -21.41 3.60 14.44
CA GLN A 31 -20.62 4.13 13.31
C GLN A 31 -20.72 5.66 13.19
N LYS A 32 -21.91 6.21 13.34
CA LYS A 32 -22.13 7.67 13.28
C LYS A 32 -21.43 8.42 14.40
N GLN A 33 -21.23 7.78 15.54
CA GLN A 33 -20.58 8.39 16.71
C GLN A 33 -19.05 8.33 16.64
N VAL A 34 -18.50 7.19 16.19
CA VAL A 34 -17.05 6.94 16.26
C VAL A 34 -16.33 7.12 14.91
N GLY A 35 -17.05 7.16 13.78
CA GLY A 35 -16.49 7.35 12.45
C GLY A 35 -15.67 6.16 11.90
N LYS A 36 -15.71 4.99 12.57
CA LYS A 36 -15.03 3.77 12.13
C LYS A 36 -15.75 3.10 10.97
N ARG A 37 -15.07 2.17 10.28
CA ARG A 37 -15.69 1.35 9.23
C ARG A 37 -16.70 0.37 9.84
N LEU A 38 -17.80 0.11 9.13
CA LEU A 38 -18.87 -0.77 9.61
C LEU A 38 -18.35 -2.17 9.98
N GLY A 39 -17.48 -2.76 9.13
CA GLY A 39 -16.89 -4.07 9.40
C GLY A 39 -16.10 -4.13 10.70
N GLU A 40 -15.33 -3.08 11.02
CA GLU A 40 -14.58 -2.98 12.27
C GLU A 40 -15.51 -2.95 13.49
N ILE A 41 -16.58 -2.17 13.42
CA ILE A 41 -17.56 -2.08 14.51
C ILE A 41 -18.28 -3.41 14.72
N LEU A 42 -18.69 -4.07 13.65
CA LEU A 42 -19.36 -5.37 13.74
C LEU A 42 -18.48 -6.43 14.42
N VAL A 43 -17.17 -6.41 14.17
CA VAL A 43 -16.21 -7.31 14.81
C VAL A 43 -15.92 -6.88 16.27
N GLU A 44 -15.70 -5.59 16.53
CA GLU A 44 -15.47 -5.07 17.88
C GLU A 44 -16.66 -5.34 18.82
N GLN A 45 -17.88 -5.25 18.32
CA GLN A 45 -19.10 -5.56 19.08
C GLN A 45 -19.40 -7.06 19.16
N ASN A 46 -18.56 -7.92 18.57
CA ASN A 46 -18.78 -9.36 18.50
C ASN A 46 -20.12 -9.72 17.83
N PHE A 47 -20.61 -8.92 16.91
CA PHE A 47 -21.83 -9.24 16.13
C PHE A 47 -21.55 -10.24 15.02
N VAL A 48 -20.36 -10.18 14.44
CA VAL A 48 -19.78 -11.13 13.47
C VAL A 48 -18.28 -11.28 13.73
N THR A 49 -17.68 -12.33 13.18
CA THR A 49 -16.21 -12.48 13.16
C THR A 49 -15.62 -11.89 11.89
N GLU A 50 -14.31 -11.60 11.89
CA GLU A 50 -13.61 -11.18 10.67
C GLU A 50 -13.70 -12.26 9.58
N GLU A 51 -13.63 -13.54 9.95
CA GLU A 51 -13.77 -14.66 9.05
C GLU A 51 -15.19 -14.75 8.43
N ASP A 52 -16.25 -14.43 9.18
CA ASP A 52 -17.60 -14.35 8.66
C ASP A 52 -17.74 -13.29 7.55
N ILE A 53 -17.10 -12.14 7.75
CA ILE A 53 -17.07 -11.07 6.74
C ILE A 53 -16.34 -11.54 5.49
N ILE A 54 -15.16 -12.14 5.65
CA ILE A 54 -14.36 -12.64 4.53
C ILE A 54 -15.14 -13.71 3.76
N GLU A 55 -15.69 -14.71 4.44
CA GLU A 55 -16.45 -15.81 3.83
C GLU A 55 -17.64 -15.29 3.00
N VAL A 56 -18.35 -14.31 3.53
CA VAL A 56 -19.51 -13.73 2.87
C VAL A 56 -19.11 -12.92 1.64
N LEU A 57 -18.04 -12.13 1.73
CA LEU A 57 -17.53 -11.36 0.60
C LEU A 57 -16.99 -12.26 -0.52
N GLU A 58 -16.27 -13.34 -0.18
CA GLU A 58 -15.83 -14.34 -1.15
C GLU A 58 -17.00 -14.97 -1.91
N LYS A 59 -18.01 -15.45 -1.18
CA LYS A 59 -19.15 -16.19 -1.77
C LYS A 59 -20.11 -15.29 -2.54
N GLN A 60 -20.42 -14.11 -2.01
CA GLN A 60 -21.47 -13.24 -2.56
C GLN A 60 -20.96 -12.32 -3.67
N LEU A 61 -19.71 -11.89 -3.60
CA LEU A 61 -19.12 -10.96 -4.54
C LEU A 61 -18.10 -11.60 -5.48
N ASN A 62 -17.82 -12.89 -5.29
CA ASN A 62 -16.79 -13.62 -6.04
C ASN A 62 -15.43 -12.91 -6.02
N ILE A 63 -15.09 -12.34 -4.86
CA ILE A 63 -13.80 -11.70 -4.60
C ILE A 63 -12.89 -12.74 -3.95
N GLU A 64 -11.78 -13.04 -4.61
CA GLU A 64 -10.83 -14.04 -4.13
C GLU A 64 -10.06 -13.53 -2.90
N ARG A 65 -9.82 -14.44 -1.95
CA ARG A 65 -8.94 -14.17 -0.80
C ARG A 65 -7.47 -14.33 -1.20
N VAL A 66 -6.62 -13.44 -0.70
CA VAL A 66 -5.17 -13.55 -0.86
C VAL A 66 -4.49 -13.64 0.51
N ASN A 67 -3.50 -14.51 0.63
CA ASN A 67 -2.65 -14.60 1.81
C ASN A 67 -1.30 -13.92 1.53
N LEU A 68 -1.11 -12.72 2.08
CA LEU A 68 0.09 -11.90 1.89
C LEU A 68 1.36 -12.49 2.52
N GLU A 69 1.23 -13.49 3.41
CA GLU A 69 2.37 -14.13 4.08
C GLU A 69 3.04 -15.19 3.20
N ILE A 70 2.31 -15.74 2.22
CA ILE A 70 2.82 -16.83 1.36
C ILE A 70 3.06 -16.41 -0.09
N ILE A 71 2.45 -15.31 -0.55
CA ILE A 71 2.66 -14.81 -1.91
C ILE A 71 3.93 -13.96 -1.99
N ARG A 72 4.51 -13.93 -3.19
CA ARG A 72 5.59 -12.99 -3.50
C ARG A 72 5.01 -11.65 -3.93
N ILE A 73 5.26 -10.61 -3.15
CA ILE A 73 4.83 -9.25 -3.49
C ILE A 73 5.81 -8.62 -4.48
N ASP A 74 5.28 -8.12 -5.60
CA ASP A 74 6.07 -7.41 -6.61
C ASP A 74 6.41 -5.99 -6.11
N ARG A 75 7.71 -5.69 -6.00
CA ARG A 75 8.18 -4.36 -5.58
C ARG A 75 7.78 -3.25 -6.55
N ARG A 76 7.53 -3.57 -7.83
CA ARG A 76 7.04 -2.58 -8.80
C ARG A 76 5.64 -2.12 -8.43
N ALA A 77 4.77 -3.03 -8.00
CA ALA A 77 3.43 -2.70 -7.53
C ALA A 77 3.49 -1.80 -6.28
N ILE A 78 4.35 -2.13 -5.31
CA ILE A 78 4.55 -1.33 -4.09
C ILE A 78 4.97 0.12 -4.41
N LYS A 79 5.83 0.32 -5.39
CA LYS A 79 6.33 1.66 -5.76
C LYS A 79 5.27 2.55 -6.42
N MET A 80 4.20 1.99 -6.96
CA MET A 80 3.15 2.74 -7.65
C MET A 80 2.18 3.46 -6.71
N ILE A 81 2.09 3.02 -5.45
CA ILE A 81 1.14 3.56 -4.47
C ILE A 81 1.92 4.04 -3.24
N SER A 82 1.61 5.22 -2.74
CA SER A 82 2.28 5.75 -1.54
C SER A 82 1.86 5.01 -0.27
N GLU A 83 2.78 4.95 0.71
CA GLU A 83 2.52 4.39 2.04
C GLU A 83 1.28 5.00 2.70
N ASN A 84 1.09 6.32 2.54
CA ASN A 84 -0.04 7.02 3.13
C ASN A 84 -1.39 6.52 2.60
N VAL A 85 -1.49 6.27 1.30
CA VAL A 85 -2.70 5.71 0.66
C VAL A 85 -2.93 4.28 1.15
N CYS A 86 -1.86 3.47 1.21
CA CYS A 86 -1.95 2.10 1.69
C CYS A 86 -2.42 2.02 3.15
N ARG A 87 -1.91 2.88 4.03
CA ARG A 87 -2.33 2.94 5.43
C ARG A 87 -3.74 3.49 5.62
N LYS A 88 -4.09 4.56 4.88
CA LYS A 88 -5.40 5.19 4.94
C LYS A 88 -6.52 4.21 4.59
N HIS A 89 -6.33 3.45 3.51
CA HIS A 89 -7.35 2.54 2.98
C HIS A 89 -7.19 1.09 3.42
N LEU A 90 -6.11 0.74 4.15
CA LEU A 90 -5.75 -0.63 4.51
C LEU A 90 -5.69 -1.54 3.27
N ILE A 91 -4.80 -1.18 2.36
CA ILE A 91 -4.57 -1.87 1.08
C ILE A 91 -3.09 -2.12 0.86
N VAL A 92 -2.76 -3.16 0.08
CA VAL A 92 -1.40 -3.44 -0.40
C VAL A 92 -1.47 -3.90 -1.85
N PRO A 93 -0.84 -3.18 -2.79
CA PRO A 93 -0.66 -3.68 -4.13
C PRO A 93 0.40 -4.78 -4.12
N TYR A 94 0.13 -5.91 -4.75
CA TYR A 94 1.06 -7.03 -4.67
C TYR A 94 1.50 -7.60 -6.02
N GLU A 95 0.80 -7.29 -7.10
CA GLU A 95 1.13 -7.79 -8.45
C GLU A 95 0.59 -6.83 -9.52
N ILE A 96 1.33 -6.73 -10.63
CA ILE A 96 0.90 -6.02 -11.84
C ILE A 96 0.85 -7.03 -12.97
N ASP A 97 -0.26 -7.08 -13.67
CA ASP A 97 -0.53 -7.93 -14.81
C ASP A 97 -1.11 -7.10 -15.95
N ASP A 98 -0.33 -6.88 -17.01
CA ASP A 98 -0.66 -6.00 -18.15
C ASP A 98 -1.16 -4.62 -17.71
N ASN A 99 -2.45 -4.35 -17.86
CA ASN A 99 -3.12 -3.10 -17.53
C ASN A 99 -3.90 -3.20 -16.20
N THR A 100 -3.57 -4.16 -15.34
CA THR A 100 -4.28 -4.44 -14.10
C THR A 100 -3.31 -4.49 -12.92
N ILE A 101 -3.66 -3.85 -11.83
CA ILE A 101 -2.98 -3.95 -10.54
C ILE A 101 -3.84 -4.75 -9.57
N LYS A 102 -3.26 -5.82 -9.02
CA LYS A 102 -3.92 -6.64 -8.00
C LYS A 102 -3.64 -6.03 -6.62
N VAL A 103 -4.70 -5.76 -5.89
CA VAL A 103 -4.63 -5.06 -4.61
C VAL A 103 -5.30 -5.90 -3.52
N ALA A 104 -4.55 -6.25 -2.49
CA ALA A 104 -5.08 -6.85 -1.28
C ALA A 104 -5.72 -5.76 -0.42
N MET A 105 -6.96 -5.93 -0.02
CA MET A 105 -7.77 -4.94 0.67
C MET A 105 -8.44 -5.56 1.90
N ALA A 106 -8.49 -4.82 3.01
CA ALA A 106 -9.30 -5.21 4.17
C ALA A 106 -10.79 -5.02 3.91
N ASP A 107 -11.15 -4.05 3.06
CA ASP A 107 -12.51 -3.77 2.62
C ASP A 107 -12.54 -3.63 1.09
N PRO A 108 -12.82 -4.70 0.35
CA PRO A 108 -12.87 -4.66 -1.12
C PRO A 108 -14.08 -3.90 -1.67
N LEU A 109 -14.99 -3.42 -0.82
CA LEU A 109 -16.12 -2.56 -1.17
C LEU A 109 -15.80 -1.06 -1.04
N ASP A 110 -14.60 -0.71 -0.58
CA ASP A 110 -14.12 0.68 -0.52
C ASP A 110 -13.82 1.20 -1.93
N ILE A 111 -14.87 1.72 -2.58
CA ILE A 111 -14.78 2.27 -3.95
C ILE A 111 -13.82 3.46 -3.99
N VAL A 112 -13.74 4.27 -2.91
CA VAL A 112 -12.83 5.41 -2.83
C VAL A 112 -11.37 4.94 -2.88
N ALA A 113 -11.06 3.84 -2.19
CA ALA A 113 -9.74 3.24 -2.27
C ALA A 113 -9.40 2.74 -3.67
N ILE A 114 -10.36 2.11 -4.36
CA ILE A 114 -10.19 1.62 -5.73
C ILE A 114 -9.93 2.80 -6.67
N ASP A 115 -10.78 3.83 -6.63
CA ASP A 115 -10.64 5.04 -7.46
C ASP A 115 -9.30 5.76 -7.20
N ASP A 116 -8.89 5.92 -5.92
CA ASP A 116 -7.61 6.54 -5.56
C ASP A 116 -6.42 5.75 -6.15
N VAL A 117 -6.48 4.43 -6.17
CA VAL A 117 -5.45 3.58 -6.78
C VAL A 117 -5.46 3.70 -8.31
N GLU A 118 -6.62 3.63 -8.96
CA GLU A 118 -6.75 3.75 -10.42
C GLU A 118 -6.25 5.10 -10.92
N ILE A 119 -6.59 6.19 -10.23
CA ILE A 119 -6.12 7.54 -10.54
C ILE A 119 -4.59 7.64 -10.36
N SER A 120 -4.04 7.06 -9.29
CA SER A 120 -2.62 7.17 -8.98
C SER A 120 -1.75 6.32 -9.93
N THR A 121 -2.26 5.19 -10.40
CA THR A 121 -1.48 4.21 -11.17
C THR A 121 -1.78 4.24 -12.67
N GLY A 122 -2.97 4.68 -13.07
CA GLY A 122 -3.49 4.57 -14.43
C GLY A 122 -3.86 3.13 -14.83
N LEU A 123 -3.90 2.19 -13.88
CA LEU A 123 -4.20 0.77 -14.10
C LEU A 123 -5.58 0.44 -13.55
N ASN A 124 -6.24 -0.59 -14.11
CA ASN A 124 -7.48 -1.11 -13.54
C ASN A 124 -7.17 -1.87 -12.24
N VAL A 125 -7.97 -1.65 -11.21
CA VAL A 125 -7.80 -2.36 -9.93
C VAL A 125 -8.58 -3.67 -9.95
N ARG A 126 -7.89 -4.77 -9.59
CA ARG A 126 -8.53 -6.03 -9.24
C ARG A 126 -8.41 -6.25 -7.73
N PRO A 127 -9.51 -6.09 -6.98
CA PRO A 127 -9.49 -6.23 -5.53
C PRO A 127 -9.44 -7.69 -5.10
N TYR A 128 -8.68 -7.96 -4.05
CA TYR A 128 -8.60 -9.23 -3.34
C TYR A 128 -8.80 -8.96 -1.85
N ILE A 129 -9.48 -9.86 -1.15
CA ILE A 129 -9.67 -9.70 0.28
C ILE A 129 -8.49 -10.26 1.06
N ALA A 130 -8.01 -9.53 2.06
CA ALA A 130 -6.97 -9.99 2.97
C ALA A 130 -7.26 -9.55 4.41
N VAL A 131 -6.72 -10.31 5.37
CA VAL A 131 -6.83 -10.00 6.80
C VAL A 131 -6.12 -8.69 7.10
N LYS A 132 -6.77 -7.80 7.87
CA LYS A 132 -6.25 -6.48 8.23
C LYS A 132 -4.82 -6.52 8.79
N GLN A 133 -4.55 -7.46 9.70
CA GLN A 133 -3.22 -7.60 10.31
C GLN A 133 -2.14 -7.96 9.28
N SER A 134 -2.45 -8.83 8.32
CA SER A 134 -1.50 -9.20 7.25
C SER A 134 -1.20 -8.02 6.34
N ILE A 135 -2.20 -7.18 6.05
CA ILE A 135 -2.02 -5.93 5.29
C ILE A 135 -1.10 -4.97 6.05
N GLN A 136 -1.34 -4.73 7.33
CA GLN A 136 -0.51 -3.84 8.16
C GLN A 136 0.94 -4.30 8.22
N ARG A 137 1.17 -5.60 8.45
CA ARG A 137 2.53 -6.18 8.42
C ARG A 137 3.22 -6.01 7.07
N ALA A 138 2.49 -6.26 5.98
CA ALA A 138 3.04 -6.08 4.64
C ALA A 138 3.43 -4.61 4.37
N ILE A 139 2.58 -3.64 4.76
CA ILE A 139 2.92 -2.22 4.67
C ILE A 139 4.20 -1.93 5.45
N ASP A 140 4.29 -2.37 6.70
CA ASP A 140 5.47 -2.12 7.54
C ASP A 140 6.74 -2.72 6.93
N ILE A 141 6.68 -3.94 6.42
CA ILE A 141 7.85 -4.61 5.84
C ILE A 141 8.29 -3.93 4.54
N TYR A 142 7.37 -3.69 3.61
CA TYR A 142 7.75 -3.27 2.26
C TYR A 142 8.04 -1.77 2.14
N TYR A 143 7.33 -0.91 2.88
CA TYR A 143 7.55 0.53 2.86
C TYR A 143 8.65 1.00 3.81
N SER A 144 8.88 0.33 4.97
CA SER A 144 10.01 0.66 5.85
C SER A 144 11.34 0.31 5.18
N ASN A 145 11.44 -0.83 4.51
CA ASN A 145 12.63 -1.21 3.76
C ASN A 145 12.91 -0.25 2.58
N GLN A 146 11.89 0.32 1.97
CA GLN A 146 12.07 1.29 0.89
C GLN A 146 12.72 2.59 1.39
N LYS A 147 12.36 3.06 2.58
CA LYS A 147 12.98 4.24 3.19
C LYS A 147 14.47 4.03 3.51
N VAL A 148 14.82 2.85 3.98
CA VAL A 148 16.22 2.50 4.27
C VAL A 148 17.06 2.42 2.99
N LEU A 149 16.51 1.83 1.93
CA LEU A 149 17.20 1.73 0.64
C LEU A 149 17.37 3.09 -0.03
N SER A 150 16.35 3.94 -0.03
CA SER A 150 16.47 5.29 -0.60
C SER A 150 17.47 6.16 0.18
N ALA A 151 17.49 6.08 1.51
CA ALA A 151 18.47 6.78 2.33
C ALA A 151 19.90 6.27 2.07
N ALA A 152 20.10 4.96 1.85
CA ALA A 152 21.41 4.41 1.50
C ALA A 152 21.86 4.82 0.09
N GLU A 153 20.95 4.92 -0.89
CA GLU A 153 21.23 5.39 -2.24
C GLU A 153 21.57 6.89 -2.27
N GLU A 154 20.92 7.70 -1.43
CA GLU A 154 21.25 9.13 -1.28
C GLU A 154 22.65 9.32 -0.68
N LEU A 155 23.00 8.57 0.36
CA LEU A 155 24.33 8.61 0.98
C LEU A 155 25.44 8.18 0.00
N THR A 156 25.21 7.18 -0.84
CA THR A 156 26.20 6.78 -1.86
C THR A 156 26.39 7.83 -2.93
N LYS A 157 25.34 8.55 -3.34
CA LYS A 157 25.48 9.67 -4.30
C LYS A 157 26.24 10.83 -3.73
N GLU A 158 26.01 11.21 -2.47
CA GLU A 158 26.76 12.27 -1.79
C GLU A 158 28.26 11.94 -1.65
N VAL A 159 28.60 10.66 -1.43
CA VAL A 159 29.99 10.19 -1.36
C VAL A 159 30.64 10.23 -2.74
N ASP A 160 29.96 9.85 -3.80
CA ASP A 160 30.48 9.89 -5.17
C ASP A 160 30.64 11.33 -5.68
N GLU A 161 29.72 12.24 -5.37
CA GLU A 161 29.84 13.66 -5.68
C GLU A 161 30.97 14.33 -4.85
N GLY A 162 31.11 13.96 -3.58
CA GLY A 162 32.20 14.43 -2.73
C GLY A 162 33.59 13.96 -3.20
N ASN A 163 33.69 12.71 -3.70
CA ASN A 163 34.93 12.19 -4.25
C ASN A 163 35.31 12.86 -5.59
N ASN A 164 34.33 13.19 -6.45
CA ASN A 164 34.60 13.94 -7.67
C ASN A 164 35.12 15.34 -7.40
N LEU A 165 34.59 16.05 -6.38
CA LEU A 165 35.06 17.36 -5.98
C LEU A 165 36.49 17.35 -5.40
N ILE A 166 36.90 16.23 -4.76
CA ILE A 166 38.25 16.06 -4.25
C ILE A 166 39.25 15.78 -5.39
N LEU A 167 38.85 14.98 -6.39
CA LEU A 167 39.69 14.68 -7.55
C LEU A 167 39.92 15.91 -8.42
N ASP A 168 38.91 16.74 -8.68
CA ASP A 168 39.03 17.99 -9.43
C ASP A 168 39.96 19.00 -8.72
N ASN A 169 39.93 19.06 -7.39
CA ASN A 169 40.84 19.92 -6.62
C ASN A 169 42.28 19.40 -6.58
N ILE A 170 42.53 18.11 -6.77
CA ILE A 170 43.89 17.55 -6.83
C ILE A 170 44.53 17.82 -8.19
N GLU A 171 43.77 17.79 -9.29
CA GLU A 171 44.28 18.12 -10.62
C GLU A 171 44.62 19.60 -10.79
N GLU A 172 43.95 20.52 -10.08
CA GLU A 172 44.31 21.94 -10.07
C GLU A 172 45.61 22.25 -9.30
N VAL A 173 45.97 21.44 -8.30
CA VAL A 173 47.21 21.66 -7.50
C VAL A 173 48.45 21.18 -8.23
N ASP A 174 48.35 20.14 -9.07
CA ASP A 174 49.52 19.64 -9.84
C ASP A 174 49.94 20.57 -11.01
N ASN A 175 49.10 21.52 -11.40
CA ASN A 175 49.41 22.49 -12.46
C ASN A 175 50.16 23.75 -11.97
N LEU A 176 50.43 23.91 -10.66
CA LEU A 176 51.08 25.08 -10.09
C LEU A 176 52.62 24.92 -9.93
N ASP A 177 53.17 23.74 -10.14
CA ASP A 177 54.61 23.47 -9.94
C ASP A 177 55.50 23.58 -11.19
N ASN A 178 54.97 24.10 -12.31
CA ASN A 178 55.75 24.32 -13.55
C ASN A 178 56.01 25.82 -13.83
N ALA A 179 56.56 26.57 -12.86
CA ALA A 179 57.10 27.89 -13.13
C ALA A 179 58.58 27.78 -13.53
N PRO A 180 59.06 28.37 -14.66
CA PRO A 180 60.45 28.28 -15.10
C PRO A 180 61.32 29.10 -14.20
N ILE A 181 62.36 28.45 -13.63
CA ILE A 181 63.46 29.12 -12.90
C ILE A 181 64.30 29.95 -13.89
N ILE A 182 64.14 31.26 -13.84
CA ILE A 182 65.03 32.17 -14.56
C ILE A 182 66.33 32.24 -13.76
N LYS A 183 67.43 31.63 -14.29
CA LYS A 183 68.81 31.91 -13.82
C LYS A 183 69.24 33.28 -14.28
N MET A 184 69.48 34.19 -13.35
CA MET A 184 70.30 35.40 -13.58
C MET A 184 71.71 35.09 -13.19
N ILE A 185 72.64 35.40 -14.15
CA ILE A 185 74.11 35.47 -14.01
C ILE A 185 74.47 36.81 -13.36
#